data_87855d9b904f85f587b4159dfc9ac8e1
#
_entry.id   87855d9b904f85f587b4159dfc9ac8e1
#
_cell.length_a   1.000
_cell.length_b   1.000
_cell.length_c   1.000
_cell.angle_alpha   90.00
_cell.angle_beta   90.00
_cell.angle_gamma   90.00
#
_symmetry.space_group_name_H-M   'P 1'
#
loop_
_entity.id
_entity.type
_entity.pdbx_description
1 polymer ?
#
loop_
_entity_poly.entity_id
_entity_poly.type
_entity_poly.pdbx_seq_one_letter_code
_entity_poly.pdbx_strand_id
1 'polypeptide(L)'
;MESAANAVMAVCAVLTIVGAAVSWFRSNVSKQAKAAAERARDEAQRKVEAAEQTAAGVQRLADTLAEANAAPPWEVKWERGDMYALVNTGNATLTDVEVDIDTDNEIFTPPPAGQIDAKSSALFMYSRHHGSEMNVCIVVTWTQPDGTRRTWRHPIPRKREL
;
A
#
# COMPACT_ATOMS: atom_id res chain seq x y z
N MET A 1 -52.44 52.12 56.11
CA MET A 1 -52.57 50.97 55.18
C MET A 1 -51.74 51.08 53.93
N GLU A 2 -51.45 52.27 53.41
CA GLU A 2 -50.67 52.49 52.20
C GLU A 2 -49.19 52.07 52.30
N SER A 3 -48.59 52.17 53.45
CA SER A 3 -47.17 51.81 53.64
C SER A 3 -46.91 50.31 53.46
N ALA A 4 -47.82 49.45 53.85
CA ALA A 4 -47.72 47.99 53.68
C ALA A 4 -47.89 47.53 52.22
N ALA A 5 -48.78 48.19 51.50
CA ALA A 5 -49.01 47.92 50.05
C ALA A 5 -47.76 48.28 49.21
N ASN A 6 -47.15 49.41 49.48
CA ASN A 6 -45.91 49.82 48.81
C ASN A 6 -44.71 48.90 49.08
N ALA A 7 -44.61 48.40 50.33
CA ALA A 7 -43.57 47.45 50.68
C ALA A 7 -43.72 46.09 49.94
N VAL A 8 -44.94 45.60 49.82
CA VAL A 8 -45.25 44.37 49.04
C VAL A 8 -44.97 44.55 47.55
N MET A 9 -45.35 45.67 46.97
CA MET A 9 -45.03 45.94 45.54
C MET A 9 -43.51 46.05 45.29
N ALA A 10 -42.76 46.66 46.18
CA ALA A 10 -41.32 46.75 46.06
C ALA A 10 -40.66 45.35 46.10
N VAL A 11 -41.10 44.46 46.98
CA VAL A 11 -40.59 43.09 47.11
C VAL A 11 -40.90 42.30 45.81
N CYS A 12 -42.11 42.40 45.30
CA CYS A 12 -42.51 41.71 44.06
C CYS A 12 -41.70 42.21 42.86
N ALA A 13 -41.44 43.52 42.77
CA ALA A 13 -40.61 44.07 41.70
C ALA A 13 -39.14 43.55 41.76
N VAL A 14 -38.56 43.43 42.93
CA VAL A 14 -37.22 42.89 43.09
C VAL A 14 -37.15 41.40 42.73
N LEU A 15 -38.13 40.62 43.13
CA LEU A 15 -38.22 39.20 42.77
C LEU A 15 -38.39 38.97 41.26
N THR A 16 -39.16 39.81 40.56
CA THR A 16 -39.29 39.72 39.09
C THR A 16 -38.00 40.09 38.37
N ILE A 17 -37.25 41.07 38.81
CA ILE A 17 -35.98 41.44 38.22
C ILE A 17 -34.95 40.34 38.44
N VAL A 18 -34.86 39.79 39.62
CA VAL A 18 -33.94 38.66 39.90
C VAL A 18 -34.32 37.44 39.10
N GLY A 19 -35.59 37.09 39.00
CA GLY A 19 -36.06 36.01 38.19
C GLY A 19 -35.75 36.16 36.69
N ALA A 20 -35.91 37.39 36.14
CA ALA A 20 -35.55 37.69 34.76
C ALA A 20 -34.04 37.59 34.51
N ALA A 21 -33.22 38.08 35.45
CA ALA A 21 -31.76 38.01 35.35
C ALA A 21 -31.25 36.56 35.39
N VAL A 22 -31.78 35.73 36.28
CA VAL A 22 -31.43 34.31 36.37
C VAL A 22 -31.84 33.56 35.10
N SER A 23 -33.04 33.81 34.57
CA SER A 23 -33.54 33.22 33.34
C SER A 23 -32.67 33.61 32.13
N TRP A 24 -32.31 34.86 32.01
CA TRP A 24 -31.42 35.35 30.96
C TRP A 24 -30.01 34.71 31.04
N PHE A 25 -29.43 34.58 32.24
CA PHE A 25 -28.14 33.97 32.47
C PHE A 25 -28.17 32.46 32.10
N ARG A 26 -29.18 31.74 32.53
CA ARG A 26 -29.38 30.33 32.15
C ARG A 26 -29.54 30.15 30.64
N SER A 27 -30.28 31.02 29.98
CA SER A 27 -30.44 30.97 28.51
C SER A 27 -29.12 31.17 27.77
N ASN A 28 -28.27 32.12 28.22
CA ASN A 28 -26.99 32.37 27.60
C ASN A 28 -25.99 31.27 27.83
N VAL A 29 -25.91 30.69 29.03
CA VAL A 29 -25.04 29.55 29.33
C VAL A 29 -25.48 28.34 28.49
N SER A 30 -26.78 28.11 28.33
CA SER A 30 -27.31 27.02 27.49
C SER A 30 -26.95 27.20 26.01
N LYS A 31 -27.00 28.41 25.48
CA LYS A 31 -26.61 28.71 24.08
C LYS A 31 -25.11 28.52 23.85
N GLN A 32 -24.29 28.95 24.79
CA GLN A 32 -22.83 28.74 24.71
C GLN A 32 -22.46 27.26 24.79
N ALA A 33 -23.11 26.49 25.67
CA ALA A 33 -22.91 25.06 25.80
C ALA A 33 -23.29 24.31 24.50
N LYS A 34 -24.42 24.69 23.87
CA LYS A 34 -24.83 24.12 22.58
C LYS A 34 -23.82 24.42 21.48
N ALA A 35 -23.40 25.69 21.36
CA ALA A 35 -22.40 26.09 20.37
C ALA A 35 -21.04 25.40 20.58
N ALA A 36 -20.62 25.19 21.81
CA ALA A 36 -19.41 24.42 22.13
C ALA A 36 -19.55 22.94 21.78
N ALA A 37 -20.71 22.33 22.02
CA ALA A 37 -20.99 20.95 21.67
C ALA A 37 -21.03 20.74 20.14
N GLU A 38 -21.61 21.67 19.40
CA GLU A 38 -21.62 21.63 17.94
C GLU A 38 -20.21 21.72 17.37
N ARG A 39 -19.38 22.66 17.86
CA ARG A 39 -17.97 22.77 17.44
C ARG A 39 -17.17 21.53 17.74
N ALA A 40 -17.37 20.93 18.92
CA ALA A 40 -16.71 19.68 19.30
C ALA A 40 -17.13 18.51 18.39
N ARG A 41 -18.39 18.46 17.98
CA ARG A 41 -18.90 17.49 17.00
C ARG A 41 -18.25 17.66 15.63
N ASP A 42 -18.25 18.89 15.12
CA ASP A 42 -17.66 19.21 13.81
C ASP A 42 -16.16 18.89 13.79
N GLU A 43 -15.45 19.19 14.87
CA GLU A 43 -14.03 18.87 15.00
C GLU A 43 -13.81 17.35 15.07
N ALA A 44 -14.61 16.62 15.81
CA ALA A 44 -14.56 15.18 15.88
C ALA A 44 -14.84 14.54 14.51
N GLN A 45 -15.82 15.04 13.78
CA GLN A 45 -16.17 14.57 12.46
C GLN A 45 -15.03 14.78 11.44
N ARG A 46 -14.42 15.98 11.45
CA ARG A 46 -13.23 16.26 10.61
C ARG A 46 -12.05 15.35 10.93
N LYS A 47 -11.83 15.03 12.20
CA LYS A 47 -10.78 14.08 12.62
C LYS A 47 -11.05 12.66 12.13
N VAL A 48 -12.31 12.22 12.16
CA VAL A 48 -12.70 10.91 11.62
C VAL A 48 -12.48 10.87 10.11
N GLU A 49 -12.96 11.88 9.37
CA GLU A 49 -12.77 11.97 7.92
C GLU A 49 -11.29 11.96 7.52
N ALA A 50 -10.44 12.71 8.26
CA ALA A 50 -9.00 12.72 8.04
C ALA A 50 -8.35 11.36 8.34
N ALA A 51 -8.80 10.66 9.38
CA ALA A 51 -8.32 9.33 9.73
C ALA A 51 -8.73 8.28 8.67
N GLU A 52 -9.95 8.35 8.15
CA GLU A 52 -10.43 7.48 7.07
C GLU A 52 -9.64 7.70 5.76
N GLN A 53 -9.37 8.95 5.40
CA GLN A 53 -8.54 9.28 4.23
C GLN A 53 -7.11 8.73 4.38
N THR A 54 -6.53 8.85 5.58
CA THR A 54 -5.21 8.30 5.87
C THR A 54 -5.21 6.78 5.80
N ALA A 55 -6.21 6.12 6.36
CA ALA A 55 -6.35 4.66 6.30
C ALA A 55 -6.51 4.17 4.85
N ALA A 56 -7.33 4.85 4.04
CA ALA A 56 -7.48 4.53 2.63
C ALA A 56 -6.18 4.73 1.83
N GLY A 57 -5.37 5.74 2.19
CA GLY A 57 -4.04 5.96 1.61
C GLY A 57 -3.06 4.83 1.93
N VAL A 58 -3.02 4.40 3.18
CA VAL A 58 -2.18 3.27 3.63
C VAL A 58 -2.61 1.98 2.95
N GLN A 59 -3.90 1.73 2.82
CA GLN A 59 -4.40 0.53 2.14
C GLN A 59 -3.97 0.49 0.67
N ARG A 60 -4.10 1.59 -0.07
CA ARG A 60 -3.64 1.67 -1.46
C ARG A 60 -2.14 1.43 -1.60
N LEU A 61 -1.35 1.96 -0.67
CA LEU A 61 0.10 1.72 -0.65
C LEU A 61 0.41 0.24 -0.41
N ALA A 62 -0.29 -0.41 0.52
CA ALA A 62 -0.16 -1.84 0.79
C ALA A 62 -0.55 -2.68 -0.44
N ASP A 63 -1.63 -2.36 -1.12
CA ASP A 63 -2.08 -3.05 -2.33
C ASP A 63 -1.06 -2.89 -3.46
N THR A 64 -0.52 -1.68 -3.66
CA THR A 64 0.54 -1.43 -4.66
C THR A 64 1.83 -2.21 -4.36
N LEU A 65 2.21 -2.29 -3.09
CA LEU A 65 3.37 -3.09 -2.66
C LEU A 65 3.11 -4.60 -2.83
N ALA A 66 1.89 -5.05 -2.57
CA ALA A 66 1.50 -6.44 -2.79
C ALA A 66 1.54 -6.81 -4.29
N GLU A 67 1.05 -5.93 -5.17
CA GLU A 67 1.14 -6.12 -6.62
C GLU A 67 2.60 -6.11 -7.11
N ALA A 68 3.43 -5.19 -6.64
CA ALA A 68 4.85 -5.13 -6.98
C ALA A 68 5.60 -6.40 -6.54
N ASN A 69 5.22 -6.99 -5.41
CA ASN A 69 5.77 -8.25 -4.93
C ASN A 69 5.18 -9.49 -5.62
N ALA A 70 4.00 -9.37 -6.24
CA ALA A 70 3.40 -10.47 -7.02
C ALA A 70 4.02 -10.63 -8.41
N ALA A 71 4.63 -9.58 -8.97
CA ALA A 71 5.36 -9.67 -10.23
C ALA A 71 6.61 -10.55 -10.06
N PRO A 72 6.85 -11.50 -10.99
CA PRO A 72 8.05 -12.32 -10.93
C PRO A 72 9.30 -11.43 -11.00
N PRO A 73 10.27 -11.63 -10.10
CA PRO A 73 11.43 -10.74 -9.97
C PRO A 73 12.51 -11.01 -11.03
N TRP A 74 12.13 -11.54 -12.17
CA TRP A 74 13.06 -11.99 -13.20
C TRP A 74 12.93 -11.19 -14.49
N GLU A 75 14.09 -10.94 -15.12
CA GLU A 75 14.22 -10.44 -16.48
C GLU A 75 15.30 -11.25 -17.20
N VAL A 76 15.05 -11.60 -18.46
CA VAL A 76 16.05 -12.26 -19.31
C VAL A 76 16.56 -11.26 -20.33
N LYS A 77 17.89 -11.10 -20.38
CA LYS A 77 18.58 -10.22 -21.33
C LYS A 77 19.53 -11.02 -22.19
N TRP A 78 19.56 -10.70 -23.49
CA TRP A 78 20.66 -11.15 -24.34
C TRP A 78 21.91 -10.29 -24.08
N GLU A 79 23.06 -10.91 -23.86
CA GLU A 79 24.32 -10.23 -23.60
C GLU A 79 25.19 -10.20 -24.87
N ARG A 80 25.63 -11.37 -25.32
CA ARG A 80 26.45 -11.49 -26.53
C ARG A 80 26.45 -12.93 -27.04
N GLY A 81 26.57 -13.13 -28.38
CA GLY A 81 26.61 -14.48 -28.97
C GLY A 81 25.46 -15.35 -28.46
N ASP A 82 25.77 -16.43 -27.80
CA ASP A 82 24.81 -17.38 -27.22
C ASP A 82 24.62 -17.18 -25.71
N MET A 83 25.18 -16.11 -25.15
CA MET A 83 25.10 -15.82 -23.73
C MET A 83 23.93 -14.89 -23.40
N TYR A 84 23.19 -15.27 -22.37
CA TYR A 84 22.09 -14.55 -21.79
C TYR A 84 22.32 -14.32 -20.29
N ALA A 85 21.68 -13.30 -19.76
CA ALA A 85 21.66 -13.01 -18.33
C ALA A 85 20.24 -13.19 -17.78
N LEU A 86 20.10 -13.98 -16.73
CA LEU A 86 18.94 -13.99 -15.87
C LEU A 86 19.15 -12.98 -14.76
N VAL A 87 18.39 -11.90 -14.77
CA VAL A 87 18.54 -10.77 -13.84
C VAL A 87 17.47 -10.85 -12.76
N ASN A 88 17.88 -10.84 -11.50
CA ASN A 88 16.98 -10.63 -10.38
C ASN A 88 16.66 -9.13 -10.26
N THR A 89 15.50 -8.71 -10.74
CA THR A 89 15.02 -7.32 -10.66
C THR A 89 14.39 -6.97 -9.31
N GLY A 90 14.22 -7.96 -8.42
CA GLY A 90 13.67 -7.80 -7.09
C GLY A 90 14.63 -7.14 -6.10
N ASN A 91 14.15 -6.90 -4.89
CA ASN A 91 14.92 -6.30 -3.79
C ASN A 91 15.37 -7.33 -2.75
N ALA A 92 15.09 -8.60 -2.98
CA ALA A 92 15.46 -9.70 -2.10
C ALA A 92 16.40 -10.68 -2.81
N THR A 93 17.28 -11.30 -2.05
CA THR A 93 18.06 -12.47 -2.48
C THR A 93 17.12 -13.66 -2.63
N LEU A 94 17.25 -14.39 -3.74
CA LEU A 94 16.46 -15.57 -4.05
C LEU A 94 17.35 -16.79 -3.96
N THR A 95 16.85 -17.85 -3.30
CA THR A 95 17.60 -19.09 -3.06
C THR A 95 17.03 -20.24 -3.86
N ASP A 96 17.76 -21.34 -3.94
CA ASP A 96 17.39 -22.55 -4.67
C ASP A 96 16.94 -22.24 -6.11
N VAL A 97 17.65 -21.32 -6.75
CA VAL A 97 17.37 -20.92 -8.13
C VAL A 97 17.82 -22.02 -9.06
N GLU A 98 16.87 -22.61 -9.76
CA GLU A 98 17.09 -23.58 -10.81
C GLU A 98 16.58 -23.00 -12.12
N VAL A 99 17.32 -23.18 -13.19
CA VAL A 99 17.01 -22.65 -14.51
C VAL A 99 17.03 -23.78 -15.52
N ASP A 100 15.96 -23.91 -16.29
CA ASP A 100 15.80 -24.91 -17.33
C ASP A 100 15.13 -24.30 -18.56
N ILE A 101 15.01 -25.06 -19.64
CA ILE A 101 14.24 -24.69 -20.84
C ILE A 101 13.16 -25.74 -21.09
N ASP A 102 12.10 -25.33 -21.76
CA ASP A 102 10.91 -26.16 -22.01
C ASP A 102 11.04 -27.12 -23.23
N THR A 103 12.26 -27.38 -23.66
CA THR A 103 12.54 -28.29 -24.81
C THR A 103 13.85 -29.03 -24.59
N ASP A 104 13.89 -30.29 -25.00
CA ASP A 104 15.07 -31.16 -24.89
C ASP A 104 16.00 -31.08 -26.15
N ASN A 105 15.59 -30.35 -27.18
CA ASN A 105 16.28 -30.35 -28.49
C ASN A 105 17.26 -29.21 -28.70
N GLU A 106 17.51 -28.39 -27.67
CA GLU A 106 18.34 -27.20 -27.77
C GLU A 106 19.64 -27.33 -26.97
N ILE A 107 20.65 -26.58 -27.36
CA ILE A 107 21.91 -26.49 -26.58
C ILE A 107 21.67 -25.48 -25.47
N PHE A 108 21.55 -25.99 -24.25
CA PHE A 108 21.36 -25.18 -23.06
C PHE A 108 22.41 -25.53 -21.98
N THR A 109 23.03 -24.52 -21.42
CA THR A 109 23.88 -24.65 -20.24
C THR A 109 23.33 -23.72 -19.16
N PRO A 110 22.68 -24.28 -18.12
CA PRO A 110 22.12 -23.47 -17.04
C PRO A 110 23.22 -22.72 -16.27
N PRO A 111 22.88 -21.63 -15.59
CA PRO A 111 23.77 -21.00 -14.62
C PRO A 111 24.01 -21.98 -13.47
N PRO A 112 25.07 -21.80 -12.65
CA PRO A 112 25.24 -22.56 -11.43
C PRO A 112 23.99 -22.44 -10.57
N ALA A 113 23.44 -23.60 -10.16
CA ALA A 113 22.31 -23.63 -9.25
C ALA A 113 22.67 -22.96 -7.92
N GLY A 114 21.71 -22.29 -7.29
CA GLY A 114 21.92 -21.73 -5.98
C GLY A 114 21.22 -20.39 -5.73
N GLN A 115 22.00 -19.38 -5.37
CA GLN A 115 21.49 -18.09 -4.92
C GLN A 115 21.78 -16.99 -5.96
N ILE A 116 20.79 -16.13 -6.19
CA ILE A 116 20.97 -14.90 -6.97
C ILE A 116 20.56 -13.71 -6.10
N ASP A 117 21.52 -12.84 -5.82
CA ASP A 117 21.30 -11.68 -4.97
C ASP A 117 20.39 -10.64 -5.62
N ALA A 118 19.84 -9.76 -4.79
CA ALA A 118 19.05 -8.64 -5.26
C ALA A 118 19.81 -7.80 -6.28
N LYS A 119 19.15 -7.44 -7.39
CA LYS A 119 19.73 -6.61 -8.48
C LYS A 119 20.99 -7.21 -9.15
N SER A 120 21.25 -8.50 -8.95
CA SER A 120 22.35 -9.22 -9.60
C SER A 120 21.85 -10.12 -10.73
N SER A 121 22.78 -10.73 -11.47
CA SER A 121 22.48 -11.60 -12.59
C SER A 121 23.32 -12.86 -12.59
N ALA A 122 22.77 -13.92 -13.18
CA ALA A 122 23.47 -15.15 -13.49
C ALA A 122 23.49 -15.38 -15.00
N LEU A 123 24.64 -15.75 -15.54
CA LEU A 123 24.79 -16.01 -16.98
C LEU A 123 24.43 -17.45 -17.30
N PHE A 124 23.74 -17.66 -18.41
CA PHE A 124 23.49 -18.96 -19.00
C PHE A 124 23.73 -18.93 -20.50
N MET A 125 23.95 -20.09 -21.09
CA MET A 125 24.15 -20.22 -22.52
C MET A 125 22.92 -20.90 -23.16
N TYR A 126 22.42 -20.28 -24.24
CA TYR A 126 21.38 -20.88 -25.06
C TYR A 126 21.68 -20.65 -26.55
N SER A 127 21.81 -21.75 -27.28
CA SER A 127 22.11 -21.69 -28.71
C SER A 127 21.02 -22.38 -29.51
N ARG A 128 20.50 -21.66 -30.50
CA ARG A 128 19.58 -22.18 -31.50
C ARG A 128 20.33 -22.85 -32.64
N HIS A 129 19.80 -23.95 -33.12
CA HIS A 129 20.28 -24.58 -34.35
C HIS A 129 19.21 -24.57 -35.43
N HIS A 130 19.55 -25.00 -36.64
CA HIS A 130 18.58 -25.12 -37.73
C HIS A 130 17.53 -26.16 -37.37
N GLY A 131 16.24 -25.73 -37.29
CA GLY A 131 15.14 -26.56 -36.84
C GLY A 131 14.67 -26.32 -35.41
N SER A 132 15.33 -25.41 -34.68
CA SER A 132 14.87 -24.98 -33.34
C SER A 132 13.43 -24.49 -33.35
N GLU A 133 12.71 -24.79 -32.26
CA GLU A 133 11.38 -24.25 -32.04
C GLU A 133 11.39 -22.70 -31.96
N MET A 134 10.36 -22.07 -32.51
CA MET A 134 10.36 -20.59 -32.58
C MET A 134 10.19 -19.92 -31.21
N ASN A 135 9.58 -20.59 -30.24
CA ASN A 135 9.17 -20.02 -28.96
C ASN A 135 9.64 -20.85 -27.77
N VAL A 136 10.95 -21.07 -27.66
CA VAL A 136 11.53 -21.72 -26.49
C VAL A 136 11.42 -20.79 -25.28
N CYS A 137 10.90 -21.30 -24.17
CA CYS A 137 10.81 -20.59 -22.92
C CYS A 137 11.86 -21.07 -21.92
N ILE A 138 12.43 -20.13 -21.21
CA ILE A 138 13.16 -20.40 -19.97
C ILE A 138 12.16 -20.66 -18.85
N VAL A 139 12.47 -21.63 -18.01
CA VAL A 139 11.71 -21.97 -16.81
C VAL A 139 12.62 -21.73 -15.61
N VAL A 140 12.24 -20.82 -14.75
CA VAL A 140 13.00 -20.48 -13.54
C VAL A 140 12.19 -20.88 -12.33
N THR A 141 12.78 -21.70 -11.46
CA THR A 141 12.19 -22.09 -10.18
C THR A 141 13.07 -21.55 -9.05
N TRP A 142 12.47 -20.99 -8.02
CA TRP A 142 13.21 -20.42 -6.89
C TRP A 142 12.42 -20.48 -5.59
N THR A 143 13.09 -20.30 -4.47
CA THR A 143 12.50 -20.14 -3.15
C THR A 143 12.53 -18.66 -2.75
N GLN A 144 11.36 -18.12 -2.39
CA GLN A 144 11.23 -16.76 -1.86
C GLN A 144 11.71 -16.70 -0.40
N PRO A 145 12.01 -15.49 0.15
CA PRO A 145 12.41 -15.34 1.55
C PRO A 145 11.40 -15.87 2.58
N ASP A 146 10.13 -15.97 2.21
CA ASP A 146 9.07 -16.58 3.03
C ASP A 146 9.03 -18.11 2.97
N GLY A 147 9.96 -18.75 2.24
CA GLY A 147 10.03 -20.19 2.03
C GLY A 147 9.11 -20.72 0.92
N THR A 148 8.36 -19.87 0.24
CA THR A 148 7.45 -20.30 -0.83
C THR A 148 8.24 -20.60 -2.11
N ARG A 149 8.09 -21.79 -2.67
CA ARG A 149 8.65 -22.15 -3.97
C ARG A 149 7.78 -21.59 -5.09
N ARG A 150 8.40 -20.89 -6.06
CA ARG A 150 7.76 -20.25 -7.20
C ARG A 150 8.38 -20.74 -8.51
N THR A 151 7.60 -20.69 -9.56
CA THR A 151 8.06 -20.99 -10.93
C THR A 151 7.61 -19.87 -11.86
N TRP A 152 8.50 -19.46 -12.74
CA TRP A 152 8.25 -18.48 -13.78
C TRP A 152 8.70 -19.01 -15.13
N ARG A 153 7.88 -18.76 -16.15
CA ARG A 153 8.14 -19.17 -17.53
C ARG A 153 8.11 -17.94 -18.43
N HIS A 154 9.13 -17.78 -19.26
CA HIS A 154 9.26 -16.62 -20.12
C HIS A 154 9.94 -16.99 -21.45
N PRO A 155 9.47 -16.48 -22.60
CA PRO A 155 10.15 -16.68 -23.87
C PRO A 155 11.57 -16.10 -23.85
N ILE A 156 12.54 -16.87 -24.35
CA ILE A 156 13.92 -16.37 -24.46
C ILE A 156 13.96 -15.27 -25.54
N PRO A 157 14.45 -14.06 -25.23
CA PRO A 157 14.47 -12.95 -26.16
C PRO A 157 15.33 -13.28 -27.40
N ARG A 158 14.95 -12.73 -28.54
CA ARG A 158 15.75 -12.86 -29.76
C ARG A 158 17.05 -12.12 -29.62
N LYS A 159 18.11 -12.68 -30.21
CA LYS A 159 19.39 -11.96 -30.36
C LYS A 159 19.14 -10.66 -31.12
N ARG A 160 19.67 -9.55 -30.62
CA ARG A 160 19.66 -8.30 -31.39
C ARG A 160 20.85 -8.38 -32.34
N GLU A 161 20.58 -8.47 -33.63
CA GLU A 161 21.59 -8.21 -34.66
C GLU A 161 21.92 -6.71 -34.59
N LEU A 162 23.20 -6.39 -34.37
CA LEU A 162 23.75 -5.02 -34.40
C LEU A 162 24.00 -4.63 -35.86
#